data_3e002e5e8bf9a0b13cb95157362b9fba
#
_entry.id   3e002e5e8bf9a0b13cb95157362b9fba
#
_cell.length_a   1.000
_cell.length_b   1.000
_cell.length_c   1.000
_cell.angle_alpha   90.00
_cell.angle_beta   90.00
_cell.angle_gamma   90.00
#
_symmetry.space_group_name_H-M   'P 1'
#
loop_
_entity.id
_entity.type
_entity.pdbx_description
1 polymer ?
#
loop_
_entity_poly.entity_id
_entity_poly.type
_entity_poly.pdbx_seq_one_letter_code
_entity_poly.pdbx_strand_id
1 'polypeptide(L)'
;MKYMELIAPCHFGMEAVLKREILDLGYEISKVEDGKVTFLADAEGIAQANMFLRTTERILLKAGEFKAVTFDELFEKTKAIPWEEYIPKDGKFWVAKANSVKSALFSPSDIQSIMKKAIVERLKSVYGISWFQEDGASFPIRVSFMKDVATIGIDTSGVSLHKRGYRQMTVKAPITETLAAALIMLTPWNKDRILVDPFCGSGTFPIEAAMIAADMAPGMNRSFLAEDWKHLVPRKCWYDALEEAQDRVNTDIQTDIQGYDIDAEALKAARSNAKMAGVDGLIHFQQRAVKDLSH
;
A
#
# COMPACT_ATOMS: atom_id res chain seq x y z
N MET A 1 14.66 -20.11 2.48
CA MET A 1 14.10 -18.75 2.32
C MET A 1 13.97 -18.12 3.70
N LYS A 2 14.36 -16.85 3.88
CA LYS A 2 14.21 -16.14 5.16
C LYS A 2 12.83 -15.54 5.19
N TYR A 3 11.96 -16.01 6.08
CA TYR A 3 10.66 -15.38 6.32
C TYR A 3 10.83 -14.10 7.12
N MET A 4 10.04 -13.10 6.77
CA MET A 4 10.01 -11.77 7.35
C MET A 4 8.57 -11.40 7.70
N GLU A 5 8.37 -10.55 8.68
CA GLU A 5 7.05 -9.96 8.94
C GLU A 5 6.86 -8.73 8.05
N LEU A 6 5.74 -8.72 7.33
CA LEU A 6 5.25 -7.57 6.57
C LEU A 6 4.04 -6.95 7.25
N ILE A 7 3.97 -5.63 7.28
CA ILE A 7 2.85 -4.89 7.83
C ILE A 7 2.12 -4.20 6.68
N ALA A 8 0.83 -4.45 6.57
CA ALA A 8 -0.06 -3.82 5.60
C ALA A 8 -1.07 -2.91 6.34
N PRO A 9 -0.87 -1.58 6.38
CA PRO A 9 -1.84 -0.64 6.91
C PRO A 9 -3.07 -0.51 6.00
N CYS A 10 -4.25 -0.39 6.61
CA CYS A 10 -5.51 -0.17 5.90
C CYS A 10 -6.39 0.87 6.62
N HIS A 11 -7.50 1.25 6.00
CA HIS A 11 -8.51 2.04 6.68
C HIS A 11 -9.17 1.23 7.81
N PHE A 12 -9.53 1.90 8.90
CA PHE A 12 -10.23 1.27 10.03
C PHE A 12 -11.50 0.57 9.57
N GLY A 13 -11.69 -0.67 10.04
CA GLY A 13 -12.83 -1.50 9.69
C GLY A 13 -12.63 -2.31 8.40
N MET A 14 -11.50 -2.13 7.68
CA MET A 14 -11.18 -2.87 6.46
C MET A 14 -10.22 -4.04 6.70
N GLU A 15 -9.83 -4.30 7.94
CA GLU A 15 -8.86 -5.33 8.31
C GLU A 15 -9.31 -6.73 7.86
N ALA A 16 -10.60 -7.01 7.94
CA ALA A 16 -11.16 -8.31 7.52
C ALA A 16 -11.04 -8.53 6.00
N VAL A 17 -11.22 -7.48 5.21
CA VAL A 17 -11.06 -7.53 3.75
C VAL A 17 -9.59 -7.75 3.41
N LEU A 18 -8.70 -6.92 3.96
CA LEU A 18 -7.26 -7.03 3.74
C LEU A 18 -6.71 -8.39 4.19
N LYS A 19 -7.17 -8.91 5.33
CA LYS A 19 -6.81 -10.26 5.80
C LYS A 19 -7.17 -11.32 4.77
N ARG A 20 -8.36 -11.23 4.16
CA ARG A 20 -8.79 -12.18 3.12
C ARG A 20 -7.89 -12.09 1.90
N GLU A 21 -7.58 -10.89 1.40
CA GLU A 21 -6.64 -10.71 0.28
C GLU A 21 -5.28 -11.37 0.55
N ILE A 22 -4.73 -11.20 1.76
CA ILE A 22 -3.43 -11.78 2.14
C ILE A 22 -3.50 -13.31 2.18
N LEU A 23 -4.59 -13.87 2.71
CA LEU A 23 -4.81 -15.32 2.74
C LEU A 23 -5.01 -15.90 1.32
N ASP A 24 -5.70 -15.18 0.44
CA ASP A 24 -5.91 -15.57 -0.96
C ASP A 24 -4.59 -15.58 -1.76
N LEU A 25 -3.60 -14.76 -1.36
CA LEU A 25 -2.23 -14.84 -1.87
C LEU A 25 -1.41 -15.99 -1.26
N GLY A 26 -1.95 -16.72 -0.30
CA GLY A 26 -1.29 -17.87 0.33
C GLY A 26 -0.39 -17.53 1.51
N TYR A 27 -0.43 -16.31 2.05
CA TYR A 27 0.41 -15.89 3.17
C TYR A 27 -0.27 -16.09 4.53
N GLU A 28 0.52 -16.44 5.53
CA GLU A 28 0.07 -16.66 6.90
C GLU A 28 -0.02 -15.33 7.68
N ILE A 29 -1.16 -15.10 8.33
CA ILE A 29 -1.38 -13.93 9.17
C ILE A 29 -0.71 -14.13 10.54
N SER A 30 0.18 -13.23 10.93
CA SER A 30 0.77 -13.26 12.27
C SER A 30 -0.02 -12.40 13.27
N LYS A 31 -0.60 -11.27 12.83
CA LYS A 31 -1.35 -10.37 13.74
C LYS A 31 -2.37 -9.52 12.97
N VAL A 32 -3.54 -9.31 13.57
CA VAL A 32 -4.53 -8.33 13.10
C VAL A 32 -4.75 -7.31 14.21
N GLU A 33 -4.61 -6.04 13.87
CA GLU A 33 -4.77 -4.90 14.78
C GLU A 33 -5.59 -3.82 14.07
N ASP A 34 -6.16 -2.91 14.84
CA ASP A 34 -6.89 -1.76 14.29
C ASP A 34 -6.05 -1.00 13.26
N GLY A 35 -6.51 -0.96 12.01
CA GLY A 35 -5.88 -0.25 10.89
C GLY A 35 -4.65 -0.93 10.28
N LYS A 36 -4.34 -2.19 10.62
CA LYS A 36 -3.24 -2.94 10.00
C LYS A 36 -3.36 -4.47 10.15
N VAL A 37 -2.78 -5.16 9.18
CA VAL A 37 -2.59 -6.62 9.23
C VAL A 37 -1.10 -6.92 9.07
N THR A 38 -0.55 -7.80 9.92
CA THR A 38 0.83 -8.29 9.83
C THR A 38 0.81 -9.74 9.41
N PHE A 39 1.69 -10.11 8.49
CA PHE A 39 1.76 -11.45 7.92
C PHE A 39 3.19 -11.88 7.64
N LEU A 40 3.41 -13.18 7.47
CA LEU A 40 4.71 -13.77 7.17
C LEU A 40 4.89 -13.93 5.67
N ALA A 41 6.01 -13.46 5.14
CA ALA A 41 6.35 -13.59 3.74
C ALA A 41 7.88 -13.61 3.55
N ASP A 42 8.30 -14.00 2.36
CA ASP A 42 9.69 -13.91 1.91
C ASP A 42 9.89 -12.75 0.92
N ALA A 43 10.96 -12.76 0.16
CA ALA A 43 11.25 -11.72 -0.83
C ALA A 43 10.20 -11.67 -1.96
N GLU A 44 9.67 -12.83 -2.38
CA GLU A 44 8.59 -12.90 -3.37
C GLU A 44 7.32 -12.24 -2.82
N GLY A 45 7.02 -12.50 -1.55
CA GLY A 45 5.86 -11.90 -0.89
C GLY A 45 5.91 -10.38 -0.78
N ILE A 46 7.08 -9.76 -0.73
CA ILE A 46 7.20 -8.30 -0.81
C ILE A 46 6.71 -7.81 -2.19
N ALA A 47 7.14 -8.46 -3.27
CA ALA A 47 6.73 -8.10 -4.61
C ALA A 47 5.24 -8.37 -4.84
N GLN A 48 4.75 -9.55 -4.48
CA GLN A 48 3.34 -9.93 -4.63
C GLN A 48 2.39 -9.05 -3.80
N ALA A 49 2.73 -8.76 -2.54
CA ALA A 49 1.89 -7.90 -1.72
C ALA A 49 1.76 -6.48 -2.28
N ASN A 50 2.84 -5.91 -2.80
CA ASN A 50 2.80 -4.59 -3.46
C ASN A 50 2.03 -4.64 -4.78
N MET A 51 2.13 -5.73 -5.54
CA MET A 51 1.47 -5.92 -6.84
C MET A 51 -0.04 -6.15 -6.70
N PHE A 52 -0.46 -7.03 -5.79
CA PHE A 52 -1.82 -7.58 -5.78
C PHE A 52 -2.75 -7.02 -4.71
N LEU A 53 -2.25 -6.54 -3.55
CA LEU A 53 -3.13 -6.06 -2.48
C LEU A 53 -3.81 -4.74 -2.87
N ARG A 54 -5.15 -4.75 -2.86
CA ARG A 54 -5.99 -3.63 -3.30
C ARG A 54 -6.33 -2.66 -2.18
N THR A 55 -6.44 -3.18 -0.94
CA THR A 55 -7.05 -2.46 0.17
C THR A 55 -6.04 -1.90 1.17
N THR A 56 -4.75 -2.16 0.96
CA THR A 56 -3.68 -1.58 1.77
C THR A 56 -3.09 -0.30 1.16
N GLU A 57 -2.65 0.61 2.02
CA GLU A 57 -2.01 1.85 1.60
C GLU A 57 -0.51 1.69 1.30
N ARG A 58 0.14 0.70 1.92
CA ARG A 58 1.57 0.41 1.82
C ARG A 58 1.88 -1.00 2.27
N ILE A 59 3.08 -1.45 1.90
CA ILE A 59 3.69 -2.64 2.49
C ILE A 59 4.95 -2.19 3.22
N LEU A 60 5.03 -2.49 4.50
CA LEU A 60 6.20 -2.17 5.33
C LEU A 60 6.90 -3.46 5.73
N LEU A 61 8.20 -3.52 5.48
CA LEU A 61 9.06 -4.59 6.05
C LEU A 61 9.29 -4.28 7.54
N LYS A 62 8.78 -5.13 8.44
CA LYS A 62 8.92 -4.94 9.88
C LYS A 62 10.36 -5.11 10.32
N ALA A 63 10.98 -4.05 10.80
CA ALA A 63 12.34 -4.06 11.31
C ALA A 63 12.40 -4.37 12.80
N GLY A 64 11.36 -4.01 13.57
CA GLY A 64 11.31 -4.26 15.01
C GLY A 64 10.02 -3.81 15.67
N GLU A 65 9.81 -4.32 16.89
CA GLU A 65 8.71 -3.92 17.77
C GLU A 65 9.17 -4.01 19.22
N PHE A 66 9.00 -2.94 19.97
CA PHE A 66 9.41 -2.89 21.38
C PHE A 66 8.67 -1.80 22.16
N LYS A 67 8.60 -1.95 23.48
CA LYS A 67 8.08 -0.91 24.38
C LYS A 67 9.18 0.12 24.68
N ALA A 68 8.83 1.43 24.64
CA ALA A 68 9.69 2.53 25.07
C ALA A 68 8.84 3.66 25.66
N VAL A 69 9.19 4.09 26.88
CA VAL A 69 8.53 5.19 27.60
C VAL A 69 9.45 6.40 27.77
N THR A 70 10.75 6.27 27.49
CA THR A 70 11.74 7.33 27.49
C THR A 70 12.49 7.39 26.16
N PHE A 71 13.09 8.55 25.84
CA PHE A 71 13.92 8.70 24.65
C PHE A 71 15.20 7.86 24.70
N ASP A 72 15.76 7.61 25.89
CA ASP A 72 16.92 6.72 26.06
C ASP A 72 16.54 5.28 25.70
N GLU A 73 15.40 4.79 26.18
CA GLU A 73 14.90 3.47 25.79
C GLU A 73 14.64 3.37 24.28
N LEU A 74 14.04 4.40 23.69
CA LEU A 74 13.82 4.47 22.25
C LEU A 74 15.14 4.40 21.48
N PHE A 75 16.13 5.18 21.91
CA PHE A 75 17.45 5.22 21.29
C PHE A 75 18.15 3.85 21.36
N GLU A 76 18.31 3.28 22.55
CA GLU A 76 19.04 2.01 22.74
C GLU A 76 18.36 0.85 22.03
N LYS A 77 17.03 0.73 22.12
CA LYS A 77 16.28 -0.35 21.46
C LYS A 77 16.27 -0.19 19.93
N THR A 78 16.19 1.04 19.42
CA THR A 78 16.36 1.30 17.98
C THR A 78 17.76 0.95 17.49
N LYS A 79 18.79 1.30 18.24
CA LYS A 79 20.19 0.99 17.92
C LYS A 79 20.48 -0.52 17.97
N ALA A 80 19.76 -1.27 18.79
CA ALA A 80 19.90 -2.73 18.89
C ALA A 80 19.35 -3.49 17.66
N ILE A 81 18.49 -2.89 16.85
CA ILE A 81 18.01 -3.48 15.59
C ILE A 81 19.19 -3.66 14.63
N PRO A 82 19.30 -4.82 13.95
CA PRO A 82 20.37 -5.07 12.98
C PRO A 82 20.13 -4.35 11.65
N TRP A 83 20.23 -3.03 11.65
CA TRP A 83 19.94 -2.18 10.49
C TRP A 83 20.77 -2.51 9.25
N GLU A 84 21.99 -3.05 9.43
CA GLU A 84 22.89 -3.53 8.38
C GLU A 84 22.32 -4.70 7.57
N GLU A 85 21.34 -5.43 8.10
CA GLU A 85 20.62 -6.46 7.34
C GLU A 85 19.66 -5.87 6.30
N TYR A 86 19.22 -4.63 6.51
CA TYR A 86 18.26 -3.92 5.66
C TYR A 86 18.91 -2.85 4.79
N ILE A 87 19.80 -2.04 5.37
CA ILE A 87 20.34 -0.82 4.77
C ILE A 87 21.81 -1.05 4.43
N PRO A 88 22.18 -1.13 3.14
CA PRO A 88 23.57 -1.26 2.73
C PRO A 88 24.37 0.02 3.02
N LYS A 89 25.70 -0.05 2.90
CA LYS A 89 26.63 1.02 3.24
C LYS A 89 26.37 2.35 2.50
N ASP A 90 25.90 2.26 1.26
CA ASP A 90 25.55 3.38 0.37
C ASP A 90 24.07 3.79 0.46
N GLY A 91 23.26 3.03 1.22
CA GLY A 91 21.83 3.23 1.32
C GLY A 91 21.45 4.60 1.90
N LYS A 92 20.46 5.24 1.28
CA LYS A 92 19.85 6.48 1.76
C LYS A 92 18.70 6.17 2.70
N PHE A 93 18.75 6.64 3.94
CA PHE A 93 17.73 6.34 4.94
C PHE A 93 17.32 7.53 5.78
N TRP A 94 16.04 7.58 6.12
CA TRP A 94 15.48 8.60 7.00
C TRP A 94 14.21 8.07 7.68
N VAL A 95 13.83 8.67 8.82
CA VAL A 95 12.55 8.39 9.46
C VAL A 95 11.49 9.28 8.82
N ALA A 96 10.75 8.71 7.87
CA ALA A 96 9.81 9.44 7.01
C ALA A 96 8.53 9.85 7.74
N LYS A 97 8.10 9.05 8.73
CA LYS A 97 6.88 9.31 9.50
C LYS A 97 6.96 8.70 10.88
N ALA A 98 6.54 9.47 11.88
CA ALA A 98 6.28 8.99 13.22
C ALA A 98 4.83 9.33 13.61
N ASN A 99 4.12 8.38 14.18
CA ASN A 99 2.80 8.57 14.78
C ASN A 99 2.87 8.09 16.22
N SER A 100 2.17 8.76 17.12
CA SER A 100 2.08 8.33 18.52
C SER A 100 0.66 8.51 19.05
N VAL A 101 0.13 7.45 19.61
CA VAL A 101 -1.22 7.41 20.18
C VAL A 101 -1.15 6.76 21.57
N LYS A 102 -1.70 7.44 22.57
CA LYS A 102 -1.76 6.96 23.97
C LYS A 102 -0.40 6.47 24.49
N SER A 103 0.67 7.23 24.23
CA SER A 103 2.04 6.89 24.60
C SER A 103 2.74 8.05 25.27
N ALA A 104 3.73 7.74 26.13
CA ALA A 104 4.54 8.74 26.82
C ALA A 104 5.38 9.58 25.85
N LEU A 105 5.93 8.94 24.81
CA LEU A 105 6.63 9.62 23.72
C LEU A 105 5.61 10.07 22.68
N PHE A 106 5.27 11.36 22.65
CA PHE A 106 4.17 11.90 21.84
C PHE A 106 4.61 12.87 20.72
N SER A 107 5.86 13.37 20.76
CA SER A 107 6.39 14.29 19.75
C SER A 107 6.94 13.54 18.53
N PRO A 108 6.29 13.61 17.34
CA PRO A 108 6.79 12.93 16.14
C PRO A 108 8.19 13.37 15.72
N SER A 109 8.50 14.66 15.82
CA SER A 109 9.81 15.22 15.43
C SER A 109 10.94 14.70 16.32
N ASP A 110 10.70 14.60 17.63
CA ASP A 110 11.70 14.10 18.56
C ASP A 110 11.94 12.61 18.37
N ILE A 111 10.85 11.83 18.20
CA ILE A 111 10.93 10.41 17.86
C ILE A 111 11.77 10.21 16.59
N GLN A 112 11.48 10.96 15.51
CA GLN A 112 12.23 10.87 14.25
C GLN A 112 13.71 11.20 14.44
N SER A 113 14.03 12.26 15.17
CA SER A 113 15.42 12.70 15.41
C SER A 113 16.21 11.67 16.21
N ILE A 114 15.63 11.16 17.30
CA ILE A 114 16.27 10.17 18.18
C ILE A 114 16.49 8.85 17.43
N MET A 115 15.49 8.38 16.69
CA MET A 115 15.62 7.15 15.89
C MET A 115 16.67 7.31 14.80
N LYS A 116 16.67 8.44 14.04
CA LYS A 116 17.69 8.68 13.00
C LYS A 116 19.10 8.61 13.60
N LYS A 117 19.32 9.24 14.77
CA LYS A 117 20.60 9.21 15.48
C LYS A 117 21.00 7.78 15.87
N ALA A 118 20.09 7.00 16.44
CA ALA A 118 20.33 5.63 16.85
C ALA A 118 20.73 4.73 15.65
N ILE A 119 20.03 4.85 14.52
CA ILE A 119 20.33 4.11 13.28
C ILE A 119 21.71 4.50 12.75
N VAL A 120 22.02 5.80 12.70
CA VAL A 120 23.34 6.31 12.28
C VAL A 120 24.46 5.73 13.14
N GLU A 121 24.31 5.72 14.46
CA GLU A 121 25.33 5.17 15.38
C GLU A 121 25.52 3.66 15.18
N ARG A 122 24.42 2.90 14.99
CA ARG A 122 24.53 1.47 14.68
C ARG A 122 25.31 1.22 13.39
N LEU A 123 24.89 1.85 12.29
CA LEU A 123 25.47 1.64 10.98
C LEU A 123 26.93 2.13 10.92
N LYS A 124 27.26 3.24 11.57
CA LYS A 124 28.66 3.71 11.73
C LYS A 124 29.52 2.66 12.41
N SER A 125 29.03 2.09 13.51
CA SER A 125 29.75 1.06 14.26
C SER A 125 29.96 -0.21 13.43
N VAL A 126 28.95 -0.66 12.71
CA VAL A 126 29.02 -1.91 11.93
C VAL A 126 29.86 -1.75 10.66
N TYR A 127 29.70 -0.63 9.93
CA TYR A 127 30.39 -0.40 8.66
C TYR A 127 31.78 0.24 8.83
N GLY A 128 32.16 0.65 10.03
CA GLY A 128 33.44 1.32 10.28
C GLY A 128 33.60 2.63 9.51
N ILE A 129 32.52 3.41 9.35
CA ILE A 129 32.49 4.67 8.59
C ILE A 129 32.06 5.84 9.47
N SER A 130 32.54 7.02 9.14
CA SER A 130 32.11 8.28 9.80
C SER A 130 31.08 9.07 8.98
N TRP A 131 30.98 8.79 7.68
CA TRP A 131 30.13 9.49 6.74
C TRP A 131 29.39 8.50 5.82
N PHE A 132 28.11 8.79 5.52
CA PHE A 132 27.29 8.03 4.57
C PHE A 132 27.21 8.79 3.26
N GLN A 133 27.45 8.13 2.13
CA GLN A 133 27.33 8.72 0.79
C GLN A 133 25.87 9.00 0.42
N GLU A 134 24.96 8.13 0.87
CA GLU A 134 23.51 8.20 0.62
C GLU A 134 23.14 8.33 -0.89
N ASP A 135 23.95 7.70 -1.76
CA ASP A 135 23.79 7.70 -3.22
C ASP A 135 23.18 6.40 -3.77
N GLY A 136 22.96 5.42 -2.90
CA GLY A 136 22.29 4.16 -3.22
C GLY A 136 20.77 4.19 -3.10
N ALA A 137 20.16 3.01 -2.95
CA ALA A 137 18.74 2.83 -2.80
C ALA A 137 18.18 3.53 -1.55
N SER A 138 16.91 3.92 -1.60
CA SER A 138 16.22 4.65 -0.53
C SER A 138 15.49 3.72 0.42
N PHE A 139 15.62 3.96 1.74
CA PHE A 139 15.02 3.19 2.83
C PHE A 139 14.25 4.11 3.79
N PRO A 140 13.03 4.54 3.44
CA PRO A 140 12.22 5.37 4.33
C PRO A 140 11.65 4.52 5.46
N ILE A 141 11.89 4.95 6.69
CA ILE A 141 11.48 4.26 7.91
C ILE A 141 10.21 4.91 8.45
N ARG A 142 9.27 4.11 8.90
CA ARG A 142 8.05 4.56 9.55
C ARG A 142 7.95 3.94 10.92
N VAL A 143 7.52 4.72 11.89
CA VAL A 143 7.30 4.25 13.25
C VAL A 143 5.90 4.64 13.71
N SER A 144 5.24 3.69 14.35
CA SER A 144 3.95 3.89 15.00
C SER A 144 4.04 3.50 16.46
N PHE A 145 3.79 4.46 17.35
CA PHE A 145 3.62 4.21 18.76
C PHE A 145 2.14 4.02 19.09
N MET A 146 1.84 2.93 19.78
CA MET A 146 0.53 2.66 20.34
C MET A 146 0.70 2.10 21.75
N LYS A 147 0.20 2.82 22.77
CA LYS A 147 0.31 2.41 24.19
C LYS A 147 1.76 2.07 24.57
N ASP A 148 2.68 2.97 24.26
CA ASP A 148 4.11 2.86 24.48
C ASP A 148 4.86 1.76 23.70
N VAL A 149 4.20 1.07 22.79
CA VAL A 149 4.84 0.09 21.90
C VAL A 149 5.14 0.74 20.56
N ALA A 150 6.43 0.79 20.22
CA ALA A 150 6.92 1.21 18.92
C ALA A 150 6.91 0.03 17.94
N THR A 151 6.20 0.15 16.83
CA THR A 151 6.28 -0.75 15.68
C THR A 151 7.03 -0.01 14.57
N ILE A 152 8.11 -0.61 14.07
CA ILE A 152 9.02 0.02 13.10
C ILE A 152 8.99 -0.78 11.80
N GLY A 153 8.73 -0.11 10.70
CA GLY A 153 8.72 -0.69 9.36
C GLY A 153 9.50 0.13 8.35
N ILE A 154 10.10 -0.53 7.37
CA ILE A 154 10.76 0.09 6.22
C ILE A 154 9.78 0.05 5.05
N ASP A 155 9.50 1.20 4.44
CA ASP A 155 8.50 1.34 3.38
C ASP A 155 8.99 0.73 2.06
N THR A 156 8.39 -0.37 1.64
CA THR A 156 8.73 -1.07 0.39
C THR A 156 8.02 -0.47 -0.83
N SER A 157 6.90 0.22 -0.61
CA SER A 157 6.02 0.71 -1.67
C SER A 157 6.45 2.05 -2.27
N GLY A 158 6.94 2.96 -1.42
CA GLY A 158 7.29 4.34 -1.80
C GLY A 158 6.07 5.23 -1.96
N VAL A 159 5.60 5.47 -3.17
CA VAL A 159 4.34 6.17 -3.42
C VAL A 159 3.18 5.32 -2.89
N SER A 160 2.18 5.95 -2.24
CA SER A 160 1.04 5.21 -1.66
C SER A 160 0.32 4.35 -2.69
N LEU A 161 -0.11 3.13 -2.29
CA LEU A 161 -0.69 2.13 -3.19
C LEU A 161 -2.05 2.53 -3.77
N HIS A 162 -2.79 3.47 -3.14
CA HIS A 162 -4.00 4.01 -3.76
C HIS A 162 -3.71 4.67 -5.11
N LYS A 163 -2.51 5.21 -5.33
CA LYS A 163 -2.12 5.77 -6.62
C LYS A 163 -1.81 4.65 -7.62
N ARG A 164 -2.86 4.08 -8.23
CA ARG A 164 -2.76 2.99 -9.21
C ARG A 164 -2.09 3.40 -10.53
N GLY A 165 -2.02 4.70 -10.82
CA GLY A 165 -1.49 5.25 -12.07
C GLY A 165 -2.55 5.69 -13.08
N TYR A 166 -3.79 5.21 -12.99
CA TYR A 166 -4.83 5.54 -13.95
C TYR A 166 -5.47 6.92 -13.76
N ARG A 167 -5.45 7.48 -12.55
CA ARG A 167 -6.10 8.76 -12.26
C ARG A 167 -5.25 9.92 -12.79
N GLN A 168 -5.52 10.34 -14.02
CA GLN A 168 -4.91 11.49 -14.66
C GLN A 168 -5.73 12.77 -14.43
N MET A 169 -7.06 12.63 -14.35
CA MET A 169 -7.99 13.73 -14.12
C MET A 169 -8.73 13.52 -12.80
N THR A 170 -8.83 14.59 -11.99
CA THR A 170 -9.50 14.53 -10.69
C THR A 170 -10.65 15.52 -10.63
N VAL A 171 -11.65 15.18 -9.83
CA VAL A 171 -12.69 16.08 -9.35
C VAL A 171 -12.38 16.51 -7.91
N LYS A 172 -13.18 17.40 -7.33
CA LYS A 172 -13.00 17.77 -5.91
C LYS A 172 -13.21 16.55 -5.01
N ALA A 173 -12.23 16.32 -4.10
CA ALA A 173 -12.29 15.33 -3.03
C ALA A 173 -12.72 13.90 -3.46
N PRO A 174 -12.04 13.27 -4.43
CA PRO A 174 -12.37 11.91 -4.83
C PRO A 174 -12.07 10.93 -3.68
N ILE A 175 -12.84 9.84 -3.60
CA ILE A 175 -12.50 8.72 -2.72
C ILE A 175 -11.16 8.10 -3.16
N THR A 176 -10.38 7.57 -2.19
CA THR A 176 -9.15 6.85 -2.53
C THR A 176 -9.49 5.48 -3.12
N GLU A 177 -8.66 5.02 -4.04
CA GLU A 177 -8.84 3.76 -4.76
C GLU A 177 -8.85 2.57 -3.81
N THR A 178 -7.98 2.57 -2.80
CA THR A 178 -7.91 1.53 -1.76
C THR A 178 -9.21 1.42 -0.97
N LEU A 179 -9.81 2.57 -0.59
CA LEU A 179 -11.08 2.57 0.12
C LEU A 179 -12.25 2.16 -0.78
N ALA A 180 -12.28 2.62 -2.03
CA ALA A 180 -13.31 2.21 -2.99
C ALA A 180 -13.28 0.70 -3.23
N ALA A 181 -12.10 0.13 -3.48
CA ALA A 181 -11.92 -1.32 -3.62
C ALA A 181 -12.38 -2.08 -2.37
N ALA A 182 -11.98 -1.62 -1.17
CA ALA A 182 -12.38 -2.25 0.09
C ALA A 182 -13.90 -2.25 0.28
N LEU A 183 -14.57 -1.14 -0.01
CA LEU A 183 -16.03 -1.03 0.09
C LEU A 183 -16.74 -1.96 -0.89
N ILE A 184 -16.27 -2.10 -2.13
CA ILE A 184 -16.79 -3.07 -3.10
C ILE A 184 -16.63 -4.49 -2.55
N MET A 185 -15.44 -4.84 -2.06
CA MET A 185 -15.11 -6.18 -1.56
C MET A 185 -15.81 -6.54 -0.23
N LEU A 186 -16.37 -5.57 0.49
CA LEU A 186 -17.26 -5.79 1.64
C LEU A 186 -18.67 -6.18 1.23
N THR A 187 -19.09 -5.88 0.01
CA THR A 187 -20.41 -6.24 -0.51
C THR A 187 -20.39 -7.66 -1.09
N PRO A 188 -21.55 -8.29 -1.30
CA PRO A 188 -21.65 -9.56 -2.05
C PRO A 188 -21.56 -9.37 -3.55
N TRP A 189 -21.12 -8.21 -4.04
CA TRP A 189 -20.95 -7.95 -5.46
C TRP A 189 -19.87 -8.84 -6.08
N ASN A 190 -20.12 -9.26 -7.31
CA ASN A 190 -19.18 -9.94 -8.19
C ASN A 190 -19.47 -9.54 -9.65
N LYS A 191 -18.65 -9.98 -10.58
CA LYS A 191 -18.76 -9.63 -12.02
C LYS A 191 -20.11 -9.95 -12.67
N ASP A 192 -20.86 -10.89 -12.11
CA ASP A 192 -22.15 -11.36 -12.64
C ASP A 192 -23.34 -10.58 -12.05
N ARG A 193 -23.06 -9.57 -11.22
CA ARG A 193 -24.08 -8.70 -10.60
C ARG A 193 -23.93 -7.27 -11.10
N ILE A 194 -25.08 -6.60 -11.22
CA ILE A 194 -25.09 -5.17 -11.54
C ILE A 194 -24.42 -4.35 -10.41
N LEU A 195 -23.61 -3.37 -10.83
CA LEU A 195 -23.09 -2.31 -9.95
C LEU A 195 -23.51 -0.96 -10.53
N VAL A 196 -24.17 -0.15 -9.74
CA VAL A 196 -24.57 1.20 -10.14
C VAL A 196 -23.98 2.22 -9.16
N ASP A 197 -23.20 3.16 -9.69
CA ASP A 197 -22.75 4.34 -8.96
C ASP A 197 -23.47 5.58 -9.51
N PRO A 198 -24.50 6.10 -8.80
CA PRO A 198 -25.31 7.23 -9.27
C PRO A 198 -24.63 8.60 -9.10
N PHE A 199 -23.44 8.66 -8.50
CA PHE A 199 -22.65 9.87 -8.26
C PHE A 199 -21.16 9.58 -8.52
N CYS A 200 -20.85 9.00 -9.69
CA CYS A 200 -19.56 8.38 -9.93
C CYS A 200 -18.37 9.36 -9.97
N GLY A 201 -18.61 10.66 -10.14
CA GLY A 201 -17.54 11.65 -10.19
C GLY A 201 -16.50 11.29 -11.24
N SER A 202 -15.24 11.16 -10.83
CA SER A 202 -14.12 10.71 -11.70
C SER A 202 -14.05 9.19 -11.91
N GLY A 203 -15.07 8.44 -11.52
CA GLY A 203 -15.25 7.02 -11.85
C GLY A 203 -14.54 6.04 -10.94
N THR A 204 -14.14 6.41 -9.71
CA THR A 204 -13.31 5.54 -8.86
C THR A 204 -13.97 4.21 -8.55
N PHE A 205 -15.24 4.19 -8.09
CA PHE A 205 -15.95 2.93 -7.81
C PHE A 205 -16.14 2.06 -9.05
N PRO A 206 -16.67 2.57 -10.19
CA PRO A 206 -16.80 1.76 -11.40
C PRO A 206 -15.46 1.21 -11.90
N ILE A 207 -14.37 2.00 -11.84
CA ILE A 207 -13.05 1.57 -12.30
C ILE A 207 -12.48 0.47 -11.41
N GLU A 208 -12.50 0.64 -10.07
CA GLU A 208 -12.01 -0.40 -9.15
C GLU A 208 -12.86 -1.67 -9.27
N ALA A 209 -14.18 -1.57 -9.45
CA ALA A 209 -15.05 -2.73 -9.72
C ALA A 209 -14.67 -3.46 -11.02
N ALA A 210 -14.44 -2.72 -12.09
CA ALA A 210 -14.03 -3.30 -13.37
C ALA A 210 -12.65 -3.97 -13.29
N MET A 211 -11.69 -3.36 -12.58
CA MET A 211 -10.38 -3.96 -12.32
C MET A 211 -10.49 -5.25 -11.50
N ILE A 212 -11.38 -5.29 -10.49
CA ILE A 212 -11.66 -6.49 -9.69
C ILE A 212 -12.30 -7.57 -10.59
N ALA A 213 -13.29 -7.21 -11.40
CA ALA A 213 -13.97 -8.13 -12.30
C ALA A 213 -13.03 -8.76 -13.34
N ALA A 214 -12.09 -7.96 -13.87
CA ALA A 214 -11.09 -8.38 -14.86
C ALA A 214 -9.85 -9.04 -14.26
N ASP A 215 -9.81 -9.26 -12.93
CA ASP A 215 -8.64 -9.74 -12.16
C ASP A 215 -7.35 -8.96 -12.45
N MET A 216 -7.46 -7.65 -12.69
CA MET A 216 -6.31 -6.77 -12.90
C MET A 216 -5.67 -6.41 -11.58
N ALA A 217 -4.41 -6.74 -11.39
CA ALA A 217 -3.66 -6.35 -10.19
C ALA A 217 -3.47 -4.83 -10.11
N PRO A 218 -3.70 -4.19 -8.94
CA PRO A 218 -3.65 -2.73 -8.81
C PRO A 218 -2.23 -2.15 -8.96
N GLY A 219 -1.19 -2.99 -8.84
CA GLY A 219 0.20 -2.60 -8.92
C GLY A 219 0.82 -2.62 -10.32
N MET A 220 0.12 -3.12 -11.36
CA MET A 220 0.70 -3.38 -12.69
C MET A 220 1.25 -2.14 -13.39
N ASN A 221 0.67 -0.96 -13.16
CA ASN A 221 1.00 0.27 -13.91
C ASN A 221 1.81 1.25 -13.06
N ARG A 222 2.64 0.74 -12.15
CA ARG A 222 3.48 1.57 -11.28
C ARG A 222 4.78 0.87 -10.91
N SER A 223 5.73 1.60 -10.33
CA SER A 223 6.95 1.07 -9.72
C SER A 223 6.86 1.11 -8.19
N PHE A 224 7.73 0.34 -7.56
CA PHE A 224 7.84 0.22 -6.11
C PHE A 224 9.26 0.52 -5.63
N LEU A 225 9.38 1.10 -4.46
CA LEU A 225 10.69 1.52 -3.93
C LEU A 225 11.65 0.33 -3.73
N ALA A 226 11.11 -0.81 -3.28
CA ALA A 226 11.92 -2.00 -3.02
C ALA A 226 12.41 -2.73 -4.28
N GLU A 227 12.05 -2.30 -5.48
CA GLU A 227 12.66 -2.78 -6.73
C GLU A 227 14.16 -2.48 -6.79
N ASP A 228 14.59 -1.42 -6.10
CA ASP A 228 16.00 -1.07 -5.98
C ASP A 228 16.76 -1.85 -4.88
N TRP A 229 16.04 -2.59 -4.03
CA TRP A 229 16.63 -3.34 -2.90
C TRP A 229 17.13 -4.73 -3.31
N LYS A 230 18.03 -4.80 -4.27
CA LYS A 230 18.49 -6.04 -4.93
C LYS A 230 19.04 -7.10 -3.97
N HIS A 231 19.55 -6.69 -2.80
CA HIS A 231 20.07 -7.58 -1.77
C HIS A 231 18.97 -8.22 -0.91
N LEU A 232 17.78 -7.61 -0.82
CA LEU A 232 16.62 -8.10 -0.08
C LEU A 232 15.56 -8.73 -1.00
N VAL A 233 15.30 -8.07 -2.14
CA VAL A 233 14.26 -8.48 -3.09
C VAL A 233 14.91 -8.60 -4.49
N PRO A 234 15.30 -9.80 -4.92
CA PRO A 234 15.82 -10.03 -6.25
C PRO A 234 14.88 -9.52 -7.34
N ARG A 235 15.42 -8.97 -8.42
CA ARG A 235 14.62 -8.48 -9.56
C ARG A 235 13.65 -9.53 -10.11
N LYS A 236 14.04 -10.80 -10.06
CA LYS A 236 13.17 -11.91 -10.49
C LYS A 236 11.84 -11.91 -9.79
N CYS A 237 11.77 -11.62 -8.48
CA CYS A 237 10.51 -11.59 -7.74
C CYS A 237 9.52 -10.56 -8.33
N TRP A 238 10.02 -9.41 -8.78
CA TRP A 238 9.21 -8.37 -9.41
C TRP A 238 8.75 -8.75 -10.81
N TYR A 239 9.63 -9.39 -11.61
CA TYR A 239 9.26 -9.90 -12.93
C TYR A 239 8.23 -11.00 -12.84
N ASP A 240 8.42 -11.98 -11.95
CA ASP A 240 7.48 -13.08 -11.75
C ASP A 240 6.11 -12.56 -11.30
N ALA A 241 6.06 -11.61 -10.35
CA ALA A 241 4.82 -10.99 -9.90
C ALA A 241 4.10 -10.20 -11.01
N LEU A 242 4.85 -9.50 -11.87
CA LEU A 242 4.27 -8.78 -13.00
C LEU A 242 3.76 -9.73 -14.09
N GLU A 243 4.50 -10.79 -14.41
CA GLU A 243 4.10 -11.81 -15.36
C GLU A 243 2.82 -12.50 -14.89
N GLU A 244 2.78 -12.94 -13.63
CA GLU A 244 1.55 -13.50 -13.02
C GLU A 244 0.39 -12.51 -13.10
N ALA A 245 0.62 -11.23 -12.78
CA ALA A 245 -0.42 -10.22 -12.85
C ALA A 245 -0.95 -10.01 -14.27
N GLN A 246 -0.08 -10.07 -15.29
CA GLN A 246 -0.47 -9.96 -16.70
C GLN A 246 -1.26 -11.19 -17.17
N ASP A 247 -0.85 -12.39 -16.77
CA ASP A 247 -1.50 -13.65 -17.16
C ASP A 247 -2.90 -13.78 -16.56
N ARG A 248 -3.15 -13.14 -15.41
CA ARG A 248 -4.48 -13.15 -14.74
C ARG A 248 -5.49 -12.21 -15.38
N VAL A 249 -5.05 -11.20 -16.12
CA VAL A 249 -5.94 -10.19 -16.71
C VAL A 249 -6.91 -10.83 -17.71
N ASN A 250 -8.19 -10.64 -17.47
CA ASN A 250 -9.26 -11.07 -18.38
C ASN A 250 -10.23 -9.92 -18.62
N THR A 251 -10.05 -9.22 -19.74
CA THR A 251 -10.95 -8.15 -20.20
C THR A 251 -12.04 -8.63 -21.15
N ASP A 252 -12.00 -9.91 -21.58
CA ASP A 252 -13.01 -10.52 -22.45
C ASP A 252 -14.20 -11.07 -21.66
N ILE A 253 -14.63 -10.28 -20.65
CA ILE A 253 -15.75 -10.61 -19.77
C ILE A 253 -16.92 -9.64 -20.03
N GLN A 254 -18.11 -10.10 -19.73
CA GLN A 254 -19.30 -9.23 -19.68
C GLN A 254 -19.55 -8.80 -18.24
N THR A 255 -19.77 -7.52 -18.06
CA THR A 255 -20.10 -6.93 -16.77
C THR A 255 -21.25 -5.95 -16.93
N ASP A 256 -22.00 -5.72 -15.85
CA ASP A 256 -23.00 -4.64 -15.79
C ASP A 256 -22.58 -3.62 -14.72
N ILE A 257 -21.57 -2.82 -15.09
CA ILE A 257 -21.04 -1.74 -14.24
C ILE A 257 -21.45 -0.40 -14.84
N GLN A 258 -22.21 0.38 -14.10
CA GLN A 258 -22.80 1.63 -14.55
C GLN A 258 -22.37 2.79 -13.65
N GLY A 259 -21.84 3.85 -14.25
CA GLY A 259 -21.47 5.11 -13.59
C GLY A 259 -22.30 6.26 -14.13
N TYR A 260 -23.01 6.96 -13.23
CA TYR A 260 -23.80 8.13 -13.57
C TYR A 260 -23.30 9.36 -12.81
N ASP A 261 -23.38 10.51 -13.45
CA ASP A 261 -23.19 11.80 -12.80
C ASP A 261 -23.99 12.87 -13.56
N ILE A 262 -24.36 13.94 -12.89
CA ILE A 262 -24.99 15.09 -13.52
C ILE A 262 -23.96 16.00 -14.20
N ASP A 263 -22.70 15.96 -13.75
CA ASP A 263 -21.62 16.78 -14.26
C ASP A 263 -20.91 16.10 -15.45
N ALA A 264 -21.06 16.71 -16.63
CA ALA A 264 -20.44 16.23 -17.85
C ALA A 264 -18.89 16.20 -17.80
N GLU A 265 -18.26 17.15 -17.09
CA GLU A 265 -16.81 17.19 -16.94
C GLU A 265 -16.31 16.09 -16.01
N ALA A 266 -17.06 15.75 -14.96
CA ALA A 266 -16.77 14.59 -14.11
C ALA A 266 -16.79 13.29 -14.93
N LEU A 267 -17.79 13.10 -15.79
CA LEU A 267 -17.88 11.93 -16.67
C LEU A 267 -16.80 11.88 -17.73
N LYS A 268 -16.35 13.03 -18.24
CA LYS A 268 -15.20 13.09 -19.13
C LYS A 268 -13.93 12.60 -18.42
N ALA A 269 -13.74 13.03 -17.16
CA ALA A 269 -12.65 12.53 -16.33
C ALA A 269 -12.78 11.04 -16.06
N ALA A 270 -14.00 10.54 -15.74
CA ALA A 270 -14.26 9.13 -15.51
C ALA A 270 -13.90 8.24 -16.71
N ARG A 271 -14.35 8.62 -17.91
CA ARG A 271 -14.01 7.92 -19.16
C ARG A 271 -12.50 7.93 -19.46
N SER A 272 -11.84 9.07 -19.26
CA SER A 272 -10.39 9.18 -19.43
C SER A 272 -9.64 8.27 -18.46
N ASN A 273 -10.02 8.27 -17.18
CA ASN A 273 -9.42 7.43 -16.15
C ASN A 273 -9.66 5.93 -16.41
N ALA A 274 -10.87 5.54 -16.82
CA ALA A 274 -11.19 4.16 -17.18
C ALA A 274 -10.37 3.66 -18.37
N LYS A 275 -10.17 4.51 -19.38
CA LYS A 275 -9.29 4.21 -20.51
C LYS A 275 -7.84 4.04 -20.07
N MET A 276 -7.34 4.90 -19.18
CA MET A 276 -5.98 4.77 -18.62
C MET A 276 -5.82 3.51 -17.77
N ALA A 277 -6.89 3.06 -17.12
CA ALA A 277 -6.92 1.78 -16.39
C ALA A 277 -7.06 0.57 -17.32
N GLY A 278 -7.43 0.74 -18.59
CA GLY A 278 -7.65 -0.35 -19.54
C GLY A 278 -8.96 -1.11 -19.32
N VAL A 279 -9.97 -0.48 -18.70
CA VAL A 279 -11.27 -1.11 -18.34
C VAL A 279 -12.48 -0.34 -18.88
N ASP A 280 -12.26 0.61 -19.79
CA ASP A 280 -13.32 1.45 -20.35
C ASP A 280 -14.39 0.64 -21.10
N GLY A 281 -14.03 -0.49 -21.70
CA GLY A 281 -14.97 -1.43 -22.33
C GLY A 281 -15.89 -2.17 -21.37
N LEU A 282 -15.59 -2.18 -20.07
CA LEU A 282 -16.35 -2.89 -19.04
C LEU A 282 -17.33 -1.99 -18.27
N ILE A 283 -17.36 -0.68 -18.57
CA ILE A 283 -18.11 0.29 -17.79
C ILE A 283 -19.00 1.15 -18.70
N HIS A 284 -20.27 1.27 -18.34
CA HIS A 284 -21.18 2.21 -18.97
C HIS A 284 -21.24 3.53 -18.20
N PHE A 285 -20.72 4.61 -18.81
CA PHE A 285 -20.83 5.97 -18.24
C PHE A 285 -21.87 6.81 -18.96
N GLN A 286 -22.83 7.37 -18.22
CA GLN A 286 -23.87 8.21 -18.81
C GLN A 286 -24.16 9.44 -17.93
N GLN A 287 -24.34 10.60 -18.58
CA GLN A 287 -24.83 11.80 -17.88
C GLN A 287 -26.30 11.64 -17.55
N ARG A 288 -26.64 11.56 -16.26
CA ARG A 288 -27.99 11.39 -15.78
C ARG A 288 -28.12 11.84 -14.33
N ALA A 289 -29.22 12.50 -14.02
CA ALA A 289 -29.55 12.84 -12.63
C ALA A 289 -30.06 11.60 -11.90
N VAL A 290 -29.71 11.44 -10.62
CA VAL A 290 -30.14 10.28 -9.81
C VAL A 290 -31.64 10.10 -9.76
N LYS A 291 -32.42 11.18 -9.76
CA LYS A 291 -33.90 11.16 -9.78
C LYS A 291 -34.50 10.54 -11.05
N ASP A 292 -33.71 10.47 -12.12
CA ASP A 292 -34.14 9.96 -13.43
C ASP A 292 -33.65 8.51 -13.64
N LEU A 293 -32.98 7.90 -12.65
CA LEU A 293 -32.59 6.49 -12.67
C LEU A 293 -33.81 5.62 -12.34
N SER A 294 -34.09 4.67 -13.18
CA SER A 294 -35.11 3.62 -12.98
C SER A 294 -34.50 2.26 -13.26
N HIS A 295 -34.81 1.30 -12.45
CA HIS A 295 -34.51 -0.12 -12.64
C HIS A 295 -35.79 -0.90 -12.88
#